data_178abb167544d3f1943cac825f3f28cf
#
_entry.id   178abb167544d3f1943cac825f3f28cf
#
_cell.length_a   1.000
_cell.length_b   1.000
_cell.length_c   1.000
_cell.angle_alpha   90.00
_cell.angle_beta   90.00
_cell.angle_gamma   90.00
#
_symmetry.space_group_name_H-M   'P 1'
#
loop_
_entity.id
_entity.type
_entity.pdbx_description
1 polymer ?
#
loop_
_entity_poly.entity_id
_entity_poly.type
_entity_poly.pdbx_seq_one_letter_code
_entity_poly.pdbx_strand_id
1 'polypeptide(L)'
;MRSPLYKRNPIYKIGGIRFFLVFLLSAASLAMSLTSCVSDNDANSKSISDYTDANVRSYGDLFEIFWRVMNQRYCDLNEQAGVSSLSWEQVYEMYKPKFEALKTFKPSSENTQAEILADNAKAKQYFQEIMNQIIDQHFFVKITLPVSHSSTETVRFESKLYEREPIFPMAYHWDYTRNHLKDDGTAFGSLTDNFSMMGGFVKDAPGVFYLGFSNFYISENCVYTYHSDYLPTNAENKYHINEQMIATKASELVTDANQIDQAKEEANLLLAQTNQYLASDQVQAAIAKMEAYNAGKNYQGLYHLSCAAYDSAPSFIQLLPATADNTEAVSILKNHLTQNSKYPALAEEKNFRNWMAQRLADYLWHEREFTNFWEDLKFTTGHELVETYRSKFLEPLAKGDIKKLILDVRSNGGGAVADTRLLTDFLVTQSAVYAYVRKKEDNNPYSYTPWIPQRIAVTGSSVKREIPTAILLDNHSASMSEITSLILKSQGNHVKLIGRNSCGAQSMLMDNSASNGGWKGNVTSYLYFYMPTCMTKDAQGRLLEGVGITPDYLLDPMTENEIKGIYQNAAGATDRAFQKALEVLR
;
A
#
# COMPACT_ATOMS: atom_id res chain seq x y z
N MET A 1 44.98 -57.03 0.88
CA MET A 1 45.47 -58.17 0.04
C MET A 1 44.79 -58.08 -1.33
N ARG A 2 45.71 -57.90 -2.33
CA ARG A 2 45.64 -58.36 -3.74
C ARG A 2 44.30 -58.21 -4.54
N SER A 3 44.37 -57.32 -5.49
CA SER A 3 43.81 -57.37 -6.86
C SER A 3 44.17 -58.70 -7.55
N PRO A 4 43.43 -59.17 -8.58
CA PRO A 4 43.95 -59.09 -9.92
C PRO A 4 42.95 -58.83 -11.05
N LEU A 5 43.39 -58.08 -12.03
CA LEU A 5 43.77 -58.40 -13.43
C LEU A 5 42.69 -58.47 -14.49
N TYR A 6 42.73 -57.51 -15.31
CA TYR A 6 42.49 -57.37 -16.76
C TYR A 6 42.53 -58.66 -17.61
N LYS A 7 41.56 -58.79 -18.51
CA LYS A 7 41.76 -59.43 -19.82
C LYS A 7 41.21 -58.57 -20.96
N ARG A 8 42.10 -58.15 -21.82
CA ARG A 8 41.83 -57.60 -23.15
C ARG A 8 41.37 -58.71 -24.11
N ASN A 9 40.44 -58.41 -25.03
CA ASN A 9 40.33 -59.05 -26.34
C ASN A 9 39.81 -58.05 -27.39
N PRO A 10 39.95 -58.31 -28.70
CA PRO A 10 40.58 -57.35 -29.58
C PRO A 10 39.62 -56.66 -30.58
N ILE A 11 40.16 -55.69 -31.24
CA ILE A 11 39.68 -54.78 -32.26
C ILE A 11 39.09 -55.50 -33.47
N TYR A 12 37.86 -55.10 -33.86
CA TYR A 12 37.40 -55.19 -35.23
C TYR A 12 37.31 -53.78 -35.83
N LYS A 13 38.18 -53.51 -36.84
CA LYS A 13 38.10 -52.38 -37.77
C LYS A 13 36.99 -52.66 -38.79
N ILE A 14 35.87 -52.04 -38.68
CA ILE A 14 34.97 -51.77 -39.82
C ILE A 14 34.17 -50.50 -39.53
N GLY A 15 34.31 -49.44 -40.32
CA GLY A 15 33.30 -48.41 -40.42
C GLY A 15 33.75 -46.97 -40.26
N GLY A 16 34.96 -46.59 -40.78
CA GLY A 16 35.38 -45.17 -40.75
C GLY A 16 34.50 -44.20 -41.55
N ILE A 17 33.70 -44.70 -42.49
CA ILE A 17 32.90 -43.85 -43.38
C ILE A 17 31.50 -43.59 -42.79
N ARG A 18 30.92 -44.51 -42.04
CA ARG A 18 29.63 -44.27 -41.36
C ARG A 18 29.75 -43.36 -40.16
N PHE A 19 30.87 -43.35 -39.47
CA PHE A 19 31.10 -42.44 -38.32
C PHE A 19 31.29 -40.99 -38.79
N PHE A 20 31.91 -40.78 -39.96
CA PHE A 20 32.09 -39.43 -40.50
C PHE A 20 30.79 -38.81 -41.02
N LEU A 21 29.89 -39.61 -41.56
CA LEU A 21 28.56 -39.12 -42.02
C LEU A 21 27.62 -38.83 -40.83
N VAL A 22 27.66 -39.62 -39.76
CA VAL A 22 26.87 -39.36 -38.54
C VAL A 22 27.40 -38.13 -37.79
N PHE A 23 28.74 -37.91 -37.81
CA PHE A 23 29.32 -36.72 -37.21
C PHE A 23 29.03 -35.44 -38.02
N LEU A 24 29.02 -35.54 -39.35
CA LEU A 24 28.63 -34.43 -40.24
C LEU A 24 27.12 -34.12 -40.13
N LEU A 25 26.25 -35.12 -39.99
CA LEU A 25 24.83 -34.93 -39.81
C LEU A 25 24.49 -34.40 -38.40
N SER A 26 25.21 -34.84 -37.36
CA SER A 26 25.06 -34.30 -36.01
C SER A 26 25.66 -32.88 -35.86
N ALA A 27 26.77 -32.59 -36.56
CA ALA A 27 27.33 -31.25 -36.61
C ALA A 27 26.46 -30.28 -37.42
N ALA A 28 25.82 -30.76 -38.52
CA ALA A 28 24.88 -29.96 -39.30
C ALA A 28 23.54 -29.73 -38.55
N SER A 29 23.04 -30.72 -37.79
CA SER A 29 21.89 -30.52 -36.91
C SER A 29 22.20 -29.67 -35.67
N LEU A 30 23.42 -29.74 -35.14
CA LEU A 30 23.89 -28.84 -34.07
C LEU A 30 24.11 -27.42 -34.63
N ALA A 31 24.62 -27.26 -35.85
CA ALA A 31 24.76 -25.96 -36.51
C ALA A 31 23.41 -25.35 -36.87
N MET A 32 22.40 -26.17 -37.27
CA MET A 32 21.03 -25.69 -37.50
C MET A 32 20.27 -25.40 -36.19
N SER A 33 20.61 -26.06 -35.08
CA SER A 33 20.05 -25.71 -33.78
C SER A 33 20.74 -24.50 -33.15
N LEU A 34 21.97 -24.14 -33.59
CA LEU A 34 22.67 -22.94 -33.18
C LEU A 34 22.33 -21.71 -34.05
N THR A 35 21.70 -21.90 -35.22
CA THR A 35 21.21 -20.80 -36.05
C THR A 35 19.71 -20.48 -35.82
N SER A 36 19.05 -21.20 -34.92
CA SER A 36 17.78 -20.82 -34.29
C SER A 36 18.02 -19.93 -33.07
N CYS A 37 19.19 -19.34 -32.93
CA CYS A 37 19.34 -18.16 -32.10
C CYS A 37 18.50 -17.07 -32.77
N VAL A 38 17.39 -16.75 -32.11
CA VAL A 38 16.74 -15.49 -32.07
C VAL A 38 17.51 -14.47 -32.90
N SER A 39 16.92 -14.00 -33.99
CA SER A 39 17.47 -12.83 -34.66
C SER A 39 17.61 -11.76 -33.58
N ASP A 40 18.84 -11.26 -33.37
CA ASP A 40 19.17 -10.20 -32.45
C ASP A 40 18.45 -8.88 -32.77
N ASN A 41 17.14 -8.93 -33.01
CA ASN A 41 16.30 -7.75 -32.98
C ASN A 41 16.18 -7.18 -31.56
N ASP A 42 16.48 -7.99 -30.54
CA ASP A 42 16.50 -7.55 -29.14
C ASP A 42 17.71 -6.68 -28.80
N ALA A 43 18.84 -6.84 -29.50
CA ALA A 43 20.02 -5.98 -29.30
C ALA A 43 19.79 -4.51 -29.70
N ASN A 44 18.69 -4.24 -30.45
CA ASN A 44 18.26 -2.89 -30.82
C ASN A 44 16.97 -2.45 -30.11
N SER A 45 16.44 -3.22 -29.16
CA SER A 45 15.29 -2.76 -28.39
C SER A 45 15.75 -1.66 -27.43
N LYS A 46 15.25 -0.44 -27.64
CA LYS A 46 15.49 0.65 -26.72
C LYS A 46 15.04 0.23 -25.32
N SER A 47 15.90 0.44 -24.34
CA SER A 47 15.48 0.41 -22.94
C SER A 47 14.37 1.44 -22.72
N ILE A 48 13.47 1.17 -21.77
CA ILE A 48 12.41 2.14 -21.42
C ILE A 48 13.01 3.49 -20.99
N SER A 49 14.18 3.47 -20.36
CA SER A 49 14.94 4.67 -19.98
C SER A 49 15.45 5.50 -21.16
N ASP A 50 15.46 4.95 -22.36
CA ASP A 50 15.96 5.63 -23.55
C ASP A 50 14.88 6.44 -24.28
N TYR A 51 13.62 6.30 -23.87
CA TYR A 51 12.53 7.09 -24.40
C TYR A 51 12.48 8.48 -23.75
N THR A 52 12.36 9.48 -24.60
CA THR A 52 12.19 10.88 -24.20
C THR A 52 11.00 11.48 -24.96
N ASP A 53 10.58 12.66 -24.60
CA ASP A 53 9.51 13.40 -25.30
C ASP A 53 9.82 13.66 -26.78
N ALA A 54 11.10 13.70 -27.14
CA ALA A 54 11.54 13.85 -28.54
C ALA A 54 11.19 12.60 -29.40
N ASN A 55 10.96 11.46 -28.79
CA ASN A 55 10.55 10.24 -29.47
C ASN A 55 9.04 10.22 -29.76
N VAL A 56 8.24 11.08 -29.11
CA VAL A 56 6.78 11.15 -29.27
C VAL A 56 6.43 12.30 -30.18
N ARG A 57 6.36 12.06 -31.48
CA ARG A 57 6.10 13.07 -32.52
C ARG A 57 4.70 12.95 -33.12
N SER A 58 4.09 11.78 -32.97
CA SER A 58 2.78 11.42 -33.54
C SER A 58 2.00 10.51 -32.61
N TYR A 59 0.71 10.34 -32.86
CA TYR A 59 -0.11 9.30 -32.20
C TYR A 59 0.46 7.89 -32.46
N GLY A 60 1.03 7.66 -33.64
CA GLY A 60 1.69 6.39 -33.97
C GLY A 60 2.94 6.14 -33.11
N ASP A 61 3.78 7.15 -32.89
CA ASP A 61 4.95 7.03 -32.00
C ASP A 61 4.50 6.79 -30.54
N LEU A 62 3.46 7.51 -30.09
CA LEU A 62 2.88 7.36 -28.75
C LEU A 62 2.39 5.93 -28.50
N PHE A 63 1.61 5.39 -29.44
CA PHE A 63 1.12 4.02 -29.37
C PHE A 63 2.27 3.00 -29.41
N GLU A 64 3.27 3.20 -30.27
CA GLU A 64 4.40 2.29 -30.37
C GLU A 64 5.19 2.21 -29.06
N ILE A 65 5.45 3.34 -28.41
CA ILE A 65 6.12 3.36 -27.10
C ILE A 65 5.24 2.67 -26.06
N PHE A 66 3.94 2.98 -26.01
CA PHE A 66 2.99 2.29 -25.14
C PHE A 66 3.06 0.77 -25.32
N TRP A 67 2.93 0.30 -26.57
CA TRP A 67 2.93 -1.13 -26.90
C TRP A 67 4.24 -1.81 -26.49
N ARG A 68 5.40 -1.17 -26.75
CA ARG A 68 6.73 -1.72 -26.43
C ARG A 68 6.94 -1.81 -24.93
N VAL A 69 6.55 -0.78 -24.16
CA VAL A 69 6.65 -0.78 -22.70
C VAL A 69 5.82 -1.92 -22.11
N MET A 70 4.59 -2.07 -22.57
CA MET A 70 3.73 -3.19 -22.17
C MET A 70 4.38 -4.53 -22.50
N ASN A 71 4.85 -4.69 -23.74
CA ASN A 71 5.48 -5.92 -24.18
C ASN A 71 6.72 -6.29 -23.34
N GLN A 72 7.52 -5.30 -22.97
CA GLN A 72 8.75 -5.52 -22.20
C GLN A 72 8.50 -5.76 -20.71
N ARG A 73 7.47 -5.19 -20.12
CA ARG A 73 7.32 -5.15 -18.66
C ARG A 73 6.05 -5.76 -18.09
N TYR A 74 4.92 -5.66 -18.80
CA TYR A 74 3.67 -6.18 -18.27
C TYR A 74 3.70 -7.71 -18.19
N CYS A 75 3.42 -8.27 -17.01
CA CYS A 75 3.66 -9.69 -16.76
C CYS A 75 2.59 -10.62 -17.32
N ASP A 76 1.34 -10.16 -17.45
CA ASP A 76 0.20 -11.05 -17.70
C ASP A 76 -0.23 -11.16 -19.18
N LEU A 77 0.47 -10.54 -20.14
CA LEU A 77 0.03 -10.46 -21.55
C LEU A 77 -0.31 -11.82 -22.19
N ASN A 78 0.42 -12.87 -21.85
CA ASN A 78 0.30 -14.18 -22.49
C ASN A 78 -0.47 -15.21 -21.67
N GLU A 79 -0.85 -14.88 -20.44
CA GLU A 79 -1.46 -15.82 -19.49
C GLU A 79 -2.78 -15.30 -18.90
N GLN A 80 -3.39 -14.29 -19.53
CA GLN A 80 -4.70 -13.79 -19.08
C GLN A 80 -5.80 -14.79 -19.41
N ALA A 81 -6.50 -15.23 -18.38
CA ALA A 81 -7.60 -16.18 -18.56
C ALA A 81 -8.81 -15.48 -19.22
N GLY A 82 -9.05 -15.80 -20.49
CA GLY A 82 -10.40 -15.70 -21.05
C GLY A 82 -10.91 -14.34 -21.52
N VAL A 83 -10.11 -13.28 -21.57
CA VAL A 83 -10.61 -11.94 -21.96
C VAL A 83 -10.22 -11.52 -23.36
N SER A 84 -9.04 -11.85 -23.86
CA SER A 84 -8.64 -11.46 -25.20
C SER A 84 -8.41 -12.67 -26.10
N SER A 85 -9.04 -12.65 -27.26
CA SER A 85 -8.73 -13.58 -28.36
C SER A 85 -7.52 -13.10 -29.20
N LEU A 86 -6.98 -11.91 -28.93
CA LEU A 86 -5.89 -11.32 -29.68
C LEU A 86 -4.57 -11.47 -28.93
N SER A 87 -3.51 -11.88 -29.65
CA SER A 87 -2.16 -11.77 -29.14
C SER A 87 -1.73 -10.29 -29.06
N TRP A 88 -0.70 -10.00 -28.26
CA TRP A 88 -0.22 -8.62 -28.15
C TRP A 88 0.35 -8.10 -29.47
N GLU A 89 0.92 -8.98 -30.28
CA GLU A 89 1.36 -8.67 -31.65
C GLU A 89 0.18 -8.32 -32.56
N GLN A 90 -0.94 -9.06 -32.45
CA GLN A 90 -2.16 -8.74 -33.20
C GLN A 90 -2.76 -7.39 -32.80
N VAL A 91 -2.63 -7.02 -31.51
CA VAL A 91 -2.98 -5.66 -31.06
C VAL A 91 -2.13 -4.61 -31.77
N TYR A 92 -0.83 -4.85 -31.91
CA TYR A 92 0.05 -3.94 -32.67
C TYR A 92 -0.38 -3.79 -34.12
N GLU A 93 -0.54 -4.91 -34.83
CA GLU A 93 -0.92 -4.92 -36.23
C GLU A 93 -2.27 -4.23 -36.49
N MET A 94 -3.22 -4.41 -35.57
CA MET A 94 -4.57 -3.83 -35.69
C MET A 94 -4.59 -2.32 -35.39
N TYR A 95 -3.87 -1.85 -34.39
CA TYR A 95 -4.00 -0.48 -33.90
C TYR A 95 -2.92 0.46 -34.44
N LYS A 96 -1.73 -0.01 -34.78
CA LYS A 96 -0.65 0.85 -35.31
C LYS A 96 -1.10 1.68 -36.52
N PRO A 97 -1.74 1.10 -37.57
CA PRO A 97 -2.22 1.88 -38.70
C PRO A 97 -3.33 2.88 -38.33
N LYS A 98 -4.18 2.54 -37.33
CA LYS A 98 -5.24 3.44 -36.86
C LYS A 98 -4.66 4.68 -36.18
N PHE A 99 -3.63 4.51 -35.33
CA PHE A 99 -2.95 5.63 -34.70
C PHE A 99 -2.12 6.45 -35.69
N GLU A 100 -1.49 5.83 -36.67
CA GLU A 100 -0.75 6.51 -37.75
C GLU A 100 -1.64 7.36 -38.65
N ALA A 101 -2.93 7.01 -38.75
CA ALA A 101 -3.90 7.79 -39.49
C ALA A 101 -4.28 9.11 -38.81
N LEU A 102 -4.08 9.24 -37.50
CA LEU A 102 -4.33 10.47 -36.73
C LEU A 102 -3.17 11.46 -36.93
N LYS A 103 -3.45 12.69 -37.30
CA LYS A 103 -2.42 13.65 -37.75
C LYS A 103 -2.19 14.83 -36.81
N THR A 104 -3.03 15.00 -35.78
CA THR A 104 -3.05 16.22 -34.97
C THR A 104 -2.39 16.06 -33.59
N PHE A 105 -1.44 15.14 -33.42
CA PHE A 105 -0.75 14.96 -32.13
C PHE A 105 0.10 16.17 -31.73
N LYS A 106 0.79 16.77 -32.70
CA LYS A 106 1.45 18.09 -32.60
C LYS A 106 0.81 19.00 -33.63
N PRO A 107 -0.33 19.64 -33.29
CA PRO A 107 -1.11 20.37 -34.26
C PRO A 107 -0.32 21.54 -34.86
N SER A 108 -0.33 21.66 -36.18
CA SER A 108 0.16 22.82 -36.91
C SER A 108 -0.94 23.88 -37.04
N SER A 109 -0.58 25.09 -37.47
CA SER A 109 -1.54 26.17 -37.74
C SER A 109 -2.60 25.81 -38.79
N GLU A 110 -2.37 24.79 -39.61
CA GLU A 110 -3.29 24.32 -40.65
C GLU A 110 -4.40 23.42 -40.08
N ASN A 111 -4.21 22.83 -38.89
CA ASN A 111 -5.20 21.96 -38.30
C ASN A 111 -6.31 22.79 -37.66
N THR A 112 -7.54 22.42 -37.92
CA THR A 112 -8.70 23.02 -37.25
C THR A 112 -8.89 22.46 -35.84
N GLN A 113 -9.51 23.20 -34.95
CA GLN A 113 -9.88 22.74 -33.61
C GLN A 113 -10.77 21.47 -33.67
N ALA A 114 -11.64 21.36 -34.66
CA ALA A 114 -12.51 20.22 -34.85
C ALA A 114 -11.70 18.93 -35.21
N GLU A 115 -10.69 19.04 -36.06
CA GLU A 115 -9.80 17.93 -36.41
C GLU A 115 -9.01 17.44 -35.20
N ILE A 116 -8.45 18.39 -34.38
CA ILE A 116 -7.72 18.03 -33.15
C ILE A 116 -8.62 17.25 -32.21
N LEU A 117 -9.84 17.71 -31.97
CA LEU A 117 -10.79 17.02 -31.07
C LEU A 117 -11.26 15.68 -31.64
N ALA A 118 -11.43 15.56 -32.96
CA ALA A 118 -11.81 14.32 -33.61
C ALA A 118 -10.71 13.25 -33.47
N ASP A 119 -9.46 13.60 -33.70
CA ASP A 119 -8.32 12.67 -33.54
C ASP A 119 -8.12 12.32 -32.07
N ASN A 120 -8.24 13.28 -31.15
CA ASN A 120 -8.19 13.02 -29.71
C ASN A 120 -9.28 12.01 -29.29
N ALA A 121 -10.51 12.19 -29.73
CA ALA A 121 -11.61 11.28 -29.41
C ALA A 121 -11.35 9.85 -29.93
N LYS A 122 -10.83 9.72 -31.17
CA LYS A 122 -10.44 8.42 -31.72
C LYS A 122 -9.29 7.79 -30.96
N ALA A 123 -8.27 8.57 -30.61
CA ALA A 123 -7.14 8.05 -29.82
C ALA A 123 -7.61 7.52 -28.48
N LYS A 124 -8.49 8.26 -27.76
CA LYS A 124 -9.12 7.81 -26.51
C LYS A 124 -9.91 6.51 -26.71
N GLN A 125 -10.68 6.42 -27.77
CA GLN A 125 -11.42 5.20 -28.09
C GLN A 125 -10.48 4.01 -28.29
N TYR A 126 -9.43 4.16 -29.10
CA TYR A 126 -8.49 3.06 -29.40
C TYR A 126 -7.72 2.60 -28.15
N PHE A 127 -7.23 3.54 -27.34
CA PHE A 127 -6.59 3.16 -26.06
C PHE A 127 -7.57 2.44 -25.13
N GLN A 128 -8.83 2.89 -25.04
CA GLN A 128 -9.81 2.20 -24.20
C GLN A 128 -10.16 0.79 -24.74
N GLU A 129 -10.27 0.62 -26.05
CA GLU A 129 -10.47 -0.69 -26.68
C GLU A 129 -9.32 -1.66 -26.37
N ILE A 130 -8.07 -1.16 -26.38
CA ILE A 130 -6.88 -1.95 -26.02
C ILE A 130 -6.92 -2.28 -24.52
N MET A 131 -7.19 -1.30 -23.66
CA MET A 131 -7.22 -1.52 -22.23
C MET A 131 -8.33 -2.48 -21.80
N ASN A 132 -9.44 -2.54 -22.52
CA ASN A 132 -10.50 -3.50 -22.27
C ASN A 132 -10.10 -4.96 -22.56
N GLN A 133 -8.95 -5.21 -23.16
CA GLN A 133 -8.40 -6.55 -23.35
C GLN A 133 -7.51 -7.02 -22.20
N ILE A 134 -7.34 -6.18 -21.18
CA ILE A 134 -6.47 -6.44 -20.02
C ILE A 134 -7.34 -6.64 -18.78
N ILE A 135 -7.26 -7.81 -18.16
CA ILE A 135 -8.10 -8.17 -16.99
C ILE A 135 -7.54 -7.63 -15.67
N ASP A 136 -6.39 -7.06 -15.67
CA ASP A 136 -5.69 -6.65 -14.47
C ASP A 136 -6.35 -5.43 -13.79
N GLN A 137 -6.73 -5.58 -12.55
CA GLN A 137 -7.38 -4.51 -11.78
C GLN A 137 -6.42 -3.55 -11.08
N HIS A 138 -5.15 -3.90 -11.01
CA HIS A 138 -4.11 -2.99 -10.54
C HIS A 138 -3.57 -2.10 -11.66
N PHE A 139 -3.72 -2.53 -12.93
CA PHE A 139 -3.11 -1.84 -14.05
C PHE A 139 -3.91 -0.61 -14.50
N PHE A 140 -3.24 0.50 -14.65
CA PHE A 140 -3.72 1.63 -15.42
C PHE A 140 -2.58 2.38 -16.12
N VAL A 141 -2.92 3.11 -17.16
CA VAL A 141 -2.02 4.04 -17.84
C VAL A 141 -2.64 5.42 -17.88
N LYS A 142 -1.82 6.48 -17.69
CA LYS A 142 -2.24 7.85 -17.96
C LYS A 142 -1.56 8.31 -19.24
N ILE A 143 -2.35 8.85 -20.16
CA ILE A 143 -1.91 9.27 -21.48
C ILE A 143 -2.27 10.74 -21.67
N THR A 144 -1.30 11.55 -22.04
CA THR A 144 -1.49 12.98 -22.30
C THR A 144 -1.70 13.19 -23.80
N LEU A 145 -2.85 13.75 -24.16
CA LEU A 145 -3.31 13.93 -25.54
C LEU A 145 -3.61 15.41 -25.82
N PRO A 146 -3.38 15.93 -27.04
CA PRO A 146 -3.71 17.30 -27.39
C PRO A 146 -5.22 17.52 -27.46
N VAL A 147 -5.69 18.65 -26.95
CA VAL A 147 -7.09 19.13 -27.06
C VAL A 147 -7.19 20.43 -27.83
N SER A 148 -6.08 21.13 -28.02
CA SER A 148 -5.97 22.33 -28.86
C SER A 148 -4.51 22.50 -29.32
N HIS A 149 -4.22 23.57 -30.06
CA HIS A 149 -2.85 23.92 -30.47
C HIS A 149 -1.89 24.16 -29.29
N SER A 150 -2.41 24.54 -28.14
CA SER A 150 -1.60 24.96 -26.98
C SER A 150 -1.93 24.22 -25.69
N SER A 151 -2.93 23.32 -25.69
CA SER A 151 -3.35 22.61 -24.48
C SER A 151 -3.50 21.10 -24.70
N THR A 152 -3.26 20.38 -23.63
CA THR A 152 -3.38 18.92 -23.57
C THR A 152 -4.28 18.51 -22.41
N GLU A 153 -4.82 17.29 -22.46
CA GLU A 153 -5.46 16.64 -21.33
C GLU A 153 -4.75 15.34 -20.99
N THR A 154 -4.73 14.96 -19.73
CA THR A 154 -4.25 13.65 -19.30
C THR A 154 -5.42 12.76 -18.95
N VAL A 155 -5.56 11.65 -19.64
CA VAL A 155 -6.65 10.69 -19.48
C VAL A 155 -6.11 9.42 -18.83
N ARG A 156 -6.81 8.91 -17.81
CA ARG A 156 -6.55 7.61 -17.21
C ARG A 156 -7.33 6.54 -17.99
N PHE A 157 -6.63 5.48 -18.40
CA PHE A 157 -7.18 4.30 -19.03
C PHE A 157 -6.97 3.08 -18.14
N GLU A 158 -8.02 2.34 -17.92
CA GLU A 158 -8.08 1.06 -17.21
C GLU A 158 -9.15 0.19 -17.85
N SER A 159 -9.14 -1.12 -17.59
CA SER A 159 -10.16 -2.01 -18.11
C SER A 159 -11.54 -1.66 -17.54
N LYS A 160 -12.55 -1.64 -18.41
CA LYS A 160 -13.96 -1.39 -18.05
C LYS A 160 -14.82 -2.65 -18.17
N LEU A 161 -14.21 -3.80 -18.41
CA LEU A 161 -14.95 -5.05 -18.63
C LEU A 161 -15.46 -5.72 -17.34
N TYR A 162 -15.13 -5.15 -16.19
CA TYR A 162 -15.58 -5.70 -14.91
C TYR A 162 -16.95 -5.17 -14.53
N GLU A 163 -17.96 -6.01 -14.67
CA GLU A 163 -19.20 -5.85 -13.91
C GLU A 163 -18.94 -6.40 -12.51
N ARG A 164 -18.80 -5.50 -11.56
CA ARG A 164 -18.67 -5.88 -10.15
C ARG A 164 -20.04 -6.04 -9.52
N GLU A 165 -20.16 -7.04 -8.65
CA GLU A 165 -21.29 -7.16 -7.75
C GLU A 165 -21.44 -5.88 -6.90
N PRO A 166 -22.63 -5.58 -6.36
CA PRO A 166 -22.81 -4.45 -5.46
C PRO A 166 -21.82 -4.50 -4.30
N ILE A 167 -21.21 -3.36 -3.98
CA ILE A 167 -20.29 -3.23 -2.86
C ILE A 167 -21.07 -3.42 -1.56
N PHE A 168 -20.46 -4.16 -0.62
CA PHE A 168 -20.98 -4.36 0.73
C PHE A 168 -19.98 -3.80 1.77
N PRO A 169 -19.78 -2.47 1.86
CA PRO A 169 -18.79 -1.87 2.74
C PRO A 169 -19.11 -2.15 4.20
N MET A 170 -18.07 -2.23 5.02
CA MET A 170 -18.20 -2.47 6.45
C MET A 170 -19.15 -1.48 7.15
N ALA A 171 -19.13 -0.20 6.74
CA ALA A 171 -20.04 0.80 7.27
C ALA A 171 -21.52 0.45 7.06
N TYR A 172 -21.87 -0.33 6.01
CA TYR A 172 -23.26 -0.70 5.72
C TYR A 172 -23.77 -1.83 6.61
N HIS A 173 -22.90 -2.73 7.05
CA HIS A 173 -23.31 -3.85 7.89
C HIS A 173 -22.90 -3.71 9.36
N TRP A 174 -22.38 -2.54 9.77
CA TRP A 174 -21.94 -2.31 11.14
C TRP A 174 -23.03 -2.58 12.16
N ASP A 175 -24.19 -1.92 12.04
CA ASP A 175 -25.29 -2.05 13.01
C ASP A 175 -25.83 -3.47 13.05
N TYR A 176 -25.96 -4.10 11.90
CA TYR A 176 -26.37 -5.51 11.80
C TYR A 176 -25.38 -6.41 12.53
N THR A 177 -24.10 -6.32 12.23
CA THR A 177 -23.05 -7.16 12.83
C THR A 177 -22.95 -6.91 14.34
N ARG A 178 -22.96 -5.64 14.76
CA ARG A 178 -22.92 -5.23 16.17
C ARG A 178 -24.06 -5.89 16.99
N ASN A 179 -25.25 -5.99 16.42
CA ASN A 179 -26.37 -6.65 17.09
C ASN A 179 -26.17 -8.15 17.31
N HIS A 180 -25.25 -8.76 16.58
CA HIS A 180 -24.83 -10.17 16.76
C HIS A 180 -23.61 -10.31 17.68
N LEU A 181 -22.98 -9.22 18.12
CA LEU A 181 -21.85 -9.24 19.03
C LEU A 181 -22.35 -9.08 20.47
N LYS A 182 -21.58 -9.62 21.44
CA LYS A 182 -21.88 -9.49 22.87
C LYS A 182 -21.80 -8.02 23.29
N ASP A 183 -22.68 -7.66 24.19
CA ASP A 183 -22.70 -6.34 24.83
C ASP A 183 -22.06 -6.42 26.22
N ASP A 184 -20.81 -6.86 26.27
CA ASP A 184 -20.02 -7.06 27.48
C ASP A 184 -18.74 -6.21 27.50
N GLY A 185 -18.70 -5.18 26.63
CA GLY A 185 -17.55 -4.29 26.48
C GLY A 185 -16.41 -4.86 25.63
N THR A 186 -16.51 -6.09 25.12
CA THR A 186 -15.52 -6.67 24.23
C THR A 186 -15.68 -6.22 22.79
N ALA A 187 -16.89 -5.86 22.36
CA ALA A 187 -17.15 -5.34 21.04
C ALA A 187 -16.53 -3.95 20.87
N PHE A 188 -16.00 -3.70 19.68
CA PHE A 188 -15.45 -2.42 19.27
C PHE A 188 -15.74 -2.12 17.82
N GLY A 189 -15.68 -0.86 17.44
CA GLY A 189 -15.76 -0.42 16.07
C GLY A 189 -15.24 1.00 15.90
N SER A 190 -14.57 1.22 14.82
CA SER A 190 -14.15 2.54 14.34
C SER A 190 -14.52 2.65 12.87
N LEU A 191 -15.28 3.65 12.51
CA LEU A 191 -15.71 3.94 11.15
C LEU A 191 -15.20 5.32 10.77
N THR A 192 -14.27 5.36 9.82
CA THR A 192 -13.76 6.59 9.22
C THR A 192 -13.90 6.53 7.70
N ASP A 193 -13.71 7.64 7.03
CA ASP A 193 -13.77 7.69 5.56
C ASP A 193 -12.70 6.82 4.89
N ASN A 194 -11.55 6.66 5.53
CA ASN A 194 -10.40 5.98 4.96
C ASN A 194 -10.15 4.57 5.52
N PHE A 195 -10.60 4.31 6.75
CA PHE A 195 -10.38 3.03 7.41
C PHE A 195 -11.52 2.72 8.38
N SER A 196 -12.00 1.50 8.33
CA SER A 196 -13.03 1.01 9.24
C SER A 196 -12.65 -0.37 9.75
N MET A 197 -12.86 -0.59 11.05
CA MET A 197 -12.64 -1.87 11.70
C MET A 197 -13.72 -2.11 12.74
N MET A 198 -14.14 -3.38 12.89
CA MET A 198 -15.02 -3.81 13.96
C MET A 198 -14.65 -5.22 14.42
N GLY A 199 -14.94 -5.50 15.68
CA GLY A 199 -14.72 -6.82 16.24
C GLY A 199 -15.45 -7.04 17.55
N GLY A 200 -15.54 -8.29 17.99
CA GLY A 200 -16.15 -8.68 19.25
C GLY A 200 -16.52 -10.16 19.27
N PHE A 201 -16.80 -10.68 20.49
CA PHE A 201 -17.33 -12.03 20.61
C PHE A 201 -18.77 -12.11 20.11
N VAL A 202 -19.08 -13.16 19.37
CA VAL A 202 -20.42 -13.37 18.81
C VAL A 202 -21.37 -13.87 19.91
N LYS A 203 -22.63 -13.33 19.94
CA LYS A 203 -23.71 -13.82 20.79
C LYS A 203 -24.01 -15.28 20.44
N ASP A 204 -24.39 -16.06 21.43
CA ASP A 204 -24.83 -17.43 21.24
C ASP A 204 -23.84 -18.37 20.51
N ALA A 205 -22.59 -17.94 20.35
CA ALA A 205 -21.49 -18.70 19.74
C ALA A 205 -20.24 -18.65 20.64
N PRO A 206 -20.15 -19.51 21.66
CA PRO A 206 -19.07 -19.46 22.65
C PRO A 206 -17.68 -19.55 22.03
N GLY A 207 -16.82 -18.56 22.36
CA GLY A 207 -15.44 -18.50 21.89
C GLY A 207 -15.26 -18.10 20.42
N VAL A 208 -16.34 -17.81 19.69
CA VAL A 208 -16.27 -17.25 18.34
C VAL A 208 -16.09 -15.74 18.44
N PHE A 209 -15.04 -15.25 17.78
CA PHE A 209 -14.75 -13.83 17.65
C PHE A 209 -14.92 -13.41 16.19
N TYR A 210 -15.56 -12.28 15.98
CA TYR A 210 -15.65 -11.62 14.67
C TYR A 210 -14.63 -10.49 14.59
N LEU A 211 -13.91 -10.42 13.49
CA LEU A 211 -13.02 -9.31 13.15
C LEU A 211 -13.23 -8.98 11.66
N GLY A 212 -13.56 -7.72 11.39
CA GLY A 212 -13.69 -7.20 10.03
C GLY A 212 -13.00 -5.84 9.90
N PHE A 213 -12.43 -5.55 8.73
CA PHE A 213 -11.80 -4.27 8.43
C PHE A 213 -11.78 -3.98 6.93
N SER A 214 -11.86 -2.68 6.58
CA SER A 214 -12.10 -2.22 5.21
C SER A 214 -10.87 -2.26 4.30
N ASN A 215 -9.67 -2.21 4.86
CA ASN A 215 -8.41 -2.23 4.11
C ASN A 215 -7.23 -2.56 5.04
N PHE A 216 -6.05 -2.82 4.45
CA PHE A 216 -4.83 -3.15 5.17
C PHE A 216 -4.00 -1.90 5.44
N TYR A 217 -4.47 -1.02 6.35
CA TYR A 217 -3.77 0.17 6.83
C TYR A 217 -3.54 0.17 8.35
N ILE A 218 -3.58 -1.02 8.98
CA ILE A 218 -3.36 -1.16 10.42
C ILE A 218 -1.88 -1.08 10.77
N SER A 219 -0.99 -1.56 9.90
CA SER A 219 0.42 -1.81 10.21
C SER A 219 1.27 -0.56 10.36
N GLU A 220 0.91 0.50 9.67
CA GLU A 220 1.59 1.79 9.88
C GLU A 220 1.63 2.13 11.37
N ASN A 221 0.75 1.52 12.12
CA ASN A 221 0.47 1.74 13.51
C ASN A 221 1.09 0.71 14.47
N CYS A 222 1.25 -0.54 14.04
CA CYS A 222 1.67 -1.63 14.92
C CYS A 222 3.14 -2.04 14.77
N VAL A 223 3.81 -1.59 13.71
CA VAL A 223 5.23 -1.89 13.44
C VAL A 223 6.11 -0.66 13.66
N TYR A 224 5.52 0.42 14.14
CA TYR A 224 6.23 1.66 14.40
C TYR A 224 7.39 1.43 15.38
N THR A 225 8.51 2.02 15.09
CA THR A 225 9.65 2.07 16.01
C THR A 225 9.75 3.49 16.49
N TYR A 226 9.48 3.70 17.76
CA TYR A 226 9.61 5.00 18.40
C TYR A 226 11.07 5.43 18.42
N HIS A 227 11.28 6.72 18.31
CA HIS A 227 12.61 7.29 18.48
C HIS A 227 13.14 7.02 19.90
N SER A 228 14.44 7.12 20.12
CA SER A 228 15.07 6.87 21.42
C SER A 228 15.61 8.12 22.09
N ASP A 229 15.72 9.20 21.32
CA ASP A 229 16.33 10.43 21.78
C ASP A 229 15.25 11.50 21.89
N TYR A 230 14.70 11.64 23.10
CA TYR A 230 13.67 12.61 23.43
C TYR A 230 14.19 13.65 24.39
N LEU A 231 13.96 14.91 24.07
CA LEU A 231 13.99 16.05 24.98
C LEU A 231 15.13 16.11 26.01
N PRO A 232 16.37 16.39 25.66
CA PRO A 232 17.17 17.11 26.62
C PRO A 232 16.87 18.60 26.48
N THR A 233 16.04 19.11 27.35
CA THR A 233 15.87 20.56 27.60
C THR A 233 17.05 21.10 28.38
N ASN A 234 18.28 20.79 27.96
CA ASN A 234 19.41 21.24 28.75
C ASN A 234 19.97 22.58 28.22
N ALA A 235 20.64 23.29 29.11
CA ALA A 235 21.26 24.58 28.87
C ALA A 235 22.39 24.57 27.82
N GLU A 236 22.70 23.41 27.28
CA GLU A 236 23.72 23.19 26.23
C GLU A 236 23.17 23.38 24.81
N ASN A 237 21.84 23.45 24.65
CA ASN A 237 21.23 23.75 23.36
C ASN A 237 21.65 25.16 22.91
N LYS A 238 22.38 25.26 21.78
CA LYS A 238 22.80 26.55 21.23
C LYS A 238 21.64 27.47 20.79
N TYR A 239 20.43 26.91 20.67
CA TYR A 239 19.19 27.64 20.39
C TYR A 239 18.38 27.92 21.64
N HIS A 240 18.91 27.62 22.79
CA HIS A 240 18.28 27.93 24.08
C HIS A 240 17.82 29.38 24.15
N ILE A 241 16.62 29.58 24.64
CA ILE A 241 16.04 30.89 24.90
C ILE A 241 16.05 31.14 26.42
N ASN A 242 16.41 32.35 26.79
CA ASN A 242 16.29 32.79 28.19
C ASN A 242 15.73 34.23 28.28
N GLU A 243 15.33 34.62 29.47
CA GLU A 243 14.72 35.92 29.74
C GLU A 243 15.65 37.09 29.37
N GLN A 244 16.96 36.94 29.53
CA GLN A 244 17.93 37.98 29.18
C GLN A 244 17.97 38.24 27.67
N MET A 245 17.91 37.17 26.87
CA MET A 245 17.84 37.29 25.41
C MET A 245 16.53 37.95 24.96
N ILE A 246 15.42 37.58 25.58
CA ILE A 246 14.11 38.17 25.32
C ILE A 246 14.14 39.67 25.66
N ALA A 247 14.68 40.04 26.84
CA ALA A 247 14.77 41.43 27.25
C ALA A 247 15.64 42.27 26.31
N THR A 248 16.78 41.73 25.89
CA THR A 248 17.67 42.40 24.94
C THR A 248 16.96 42.62 23.60
N LYS A 249 16.36 41.59 23.03
CA LYS A 249 15.69 41.66 21.72
C LYS A 249 14.41 42.48 21.74
N ALA A 250 13.66 42.48 22.82
CA ALA A 250 12.52 43.38 22.97
C ALA A 250 12.98 44.86 22.87
N SER A 251 14.03 45.21 23.62
CA SER A 251 14.59 46.58 23.59
C SER A 251 15.16 46.97 22.21
N GLU A 252 15.59 46.01 21.41
CA GLU A 252 16.12 46.28 20.04
C GLU A 252 15.02 46.33 18.96
N LEU A 253 13.97 45.52 19.09
CA LEU A 253 13.04 45.22 17.98
C LEU A 253 11.62 45.76 18.20
N VAL A 254 11.23 46.09 19.43
CA VAL A 254 9.92 46.71 19.73
C VAL A 254 10.00 48.19 19.34
N THR A 255 9.05 48.61 18.53
CA THR A 255 9.06 49.98 17.95
C THR A 255 8.39 50.99 18.86
N ASP A 256 7.35 50.60 19.60
CA ASP A 256 6.70 51.43 20.61
C ASP A 256 7.34 51.19 21.99
N ALA A 257 8.06 52.19 22.51
CA ALA A 257 8.73 52.11 23.79
C ALA A 257 7.77 51.78 24.94
N ASN A 258 6.48 52.11 24.86
CA ASN A 258 5.49 51.82 25.86
C ASN A 258 5.06 50.34 25.89
N GLN A 259 5.35 49.61 24.80
CA GLN A 259 5.02 48.18 24.68
C GLN A 259 6.18 47.24 25.03
N ILE A 260 7.39 47.76 25.27
CA ILE A 260 8.58 46.91 25.51
C ILE A 260 8.37 45.96 26.68
N ASP A 261 7.87 46.43 27.81
CA ASP A 261 7.70 45.59 28.99
C ASP A 261 6.58 44.56 28.82
N GLN A 262 5.48 44.93 28.16
CA GLN A 262 4.41 44.00 27.86
C GLN A 262 4.86 42.92 26.83
N ALA A 263 5.60 43.31 25.80
CA ALA A 263 6.13 42.37 24.82
C ALA A 263 7.12 41.36 25.45
N LYS A 264 7.96 41.82 26.42
CA LYS A 264 8.82 40.94 27.21
C LYS A 264 8.02 39.96 28.06
N GLU A 265 6.98 40.44 28.74
CA GLU A 265 6.13 39.61 29.58
C GLU A 265 5.43 38.52 28.73
N GLU A 266 4.86 38.89 27.61
CA GLU A 266 4.21 37.94 26.68
C GLU A 266 5.19 36.91 26.11
N ALA A 267 6.40 37.30 25.72
CA ALA A 267 7.42 36.40 25.24
C ALA A 267 7.94 35.44 26.34
N ASN A 268 8.14 35.96 27.57
CA ASN A 268 8.52 35.13 28.72
C ASN A 268 7.41 34.15 29.10
N LEU A 269 6.14 34.53 28.95
CA LEU A 269 5.00 33.66 29.20
C LEU A 269 5.00 32.48 28.21
N LEU A 270 5.24 32.74 26.92
CA LEU A 270 5.37 31.68 25.89
C LEU A 270 6.52 30.72 26.21
N LEU A 271 7.67 31.27 26.59
CA LEU A 271 8.83 30.45 26.99
C LEU A 271 8.53 29.61 28.22
N ALA A 272 7.91 30.21 29.25
CA ALA A 272 7.53 29.53 30.49
C ALA A 272 6.52 28.39 30.20
N GLN A 273 5.50 28.64 29.40
CA GLN A 273 4.54 27.60 28.97
C GLN A 273 5.21 26.46 28.21
N THR A 274 6.15 26.76 27.31
CA THR A 274 6.92 25.76 26.61
C THR A 274 7.72 24.88 27.57
N ASN A 275 8.52 25.50 28.44
CA ASN A 275 9.37 24.78 29.38
C ASN A 275 8.55 23.97 30.39
N GLN A 276 7.44 24.54 30.89
CA GLN A 276 6.53 23.84 31.79
C GLN A 276 5.91 22.58 31.12
N TYR A 277 5.52 22.70 29.86
CA TYR A 277 5.01 21.57 29.08
C TYR A 277 6.06 20.47 28.93
N LEU A 278 7.26 20.82 28.47
CA LEU A 278 8.34 19.85 28.24
C LEU A 278 8.76 19.13 29.52
N ALA A 279 8.68 19.80 30.67
CA ALA A 279 9.00 19.23 31.98
C ALA A 279 7.81 18.57 32.71
N SER A 280 6.62 18.54 32.09
CA SER A 280 5.41 18.04 32.76
C SER A 280 5.45 16.52 33.00
N ASP A 281 4.79 16.07 34.06
CA ASP A 281 4.66 14.64 34.38
C ASP A 281 4.01 13.85 33.23
N GLN A 282 3.07 14.45 32.49
CA GLN A 282 2.40 13.84 31.36
C GLN A 282 3.38 13.53 30.21
N VAL A 283 4.24 14.51 29.88
CA VAL A 283 5.27 14.35 28.85
C VAL A 283 6.28 13.31 29.29
N GLN A 284 6.79 13.38 30.50
CA GLN A 284 7.78 12.42 31.01
C GLN A 284 7.21 10.99 31.11
N ALA A 285 5.94 10.82 31.47
CA ALA A 285 5.28 9.52 31.48
C ALA A 285 5.09 8.95 30.07
N ALA A 286 4.76 9.78 29.08
CA ALA A 286 4.65 9.35 27.69
C ALA A 286 6.02 8.91 27.15
N ILE A 287 7.07 9.68 27.37
CA ILE A 287 8.45 9.36 26.97
C ILE A 287 8.89 8.02 27.57
N ALA A 288 8.80 7.87 28.89
CA ALA A 288 9.18 6.63 29.57
C ALA A 288 8.42 5.42 29.02
N LYS A 289 7.17 5.61 28.58
CA LYS A 289 6.36 4.54 28.00
C LYS A 289 6.78 4.19 26.57
N MET A 290 7.13 5.19 25.74
CA MET A 290 7.66 4.98 24.39
C MET A 290 9.01 4.24 24.43
N GLU A 291 9.88 4.63 25.35
CA GLU A 291 11.17 3.93 25.57
C GLU A 291 10.96 2.49 26.05
N ALA A 292 10.06 2.27 27.01
CA ALA A 292 9.70 0.93 27.49
C ALA A 292 9.08 0.07 26.39
N TYR A 293 8.31 0.67 25.48
CA TYR A 293 7.81 -0.02 24.30
C TYR A 293 8.95 -0.49 23.38
N ASN A 294 9.92 0.37 23.10
CA ASN A 294 11.07 0.00 22.28
C ASN A 294 11.84 -1.19 22.87
N ALA A 295 12.03 -1.21 24.18
CA ALA A 295 12.73 -2.27 24.88
C ALA A 295 11.95 -3.60 24.93
N GLY A 296 10.66 -3.57 25.18
CA GLY A 296 9.83 -4.75 25.47
C GLY A 296 8.58 -4.92 24.61
N LYS A 297 8.33 -4.00 23.66
CA LYS A 297 7.11 -3.97 22.83
C LYS A 297 5.80 -3.97 23.65
N ASN A 298 5.83 -3.31 24.82
CA ASN A 298 4.69 -3.23 25.72
C ASN A 298 3.83 -1.98 25.42
N TYR A 299 2.70 -2.16 24.75
CA TYR A 299 1.76 -1.08 24.41
C TYR A 299 0.83 -0.64 25.54
N GLN A 300 0.71 -1.41 26.63
CA GLN A 300 -0.30 -1.14 27.64
C GLN A 300 -0.21 0.28 28.20
N GLY A 301 -1.24 1.07 28.02
CA GLY A 301 -1.35 2.45 28.48
C GLY A 301 -0.60 3.48 27.63
N LEU A 302 0.12 3.06 26.56
CA LEU A 302 0.88 3.99 25.72
C LEU A 302 -0.02 5.05 25.08
N TYR A 303 -1.14 4.65 24.50
CA TYR A 303 -2.12 5.57 23.89
C TYR A 303 -2.65 6.60 24.89
N HIS A 304 -3.10 6.16 26.07
CA HIS A 304 -3.67 7.05 27.08
C HIS A 304 -2.65 8.05 27.65
N LEU A 305 -1.40 7.60 27.86
CA LEU A 305 -0.33 8.50 28.31
C LEU A 305 0.05 9.50 27.21
N SER A 306 0.06 9.06 25.97
CA SER A 306 0.31 9.94 24.81
C SER A 306 -0.81 10.97 24.65
N CYS A 307 -2.08 10.59 24.77
CA CYS A 307 -3.19 11.53 24.75
C CYS A 307 -3.09 12.55 25.90
N ALA A 308 -2.79 12.11 27.11
CA ALA A 308 -2.61 13.01 28.24
C ALA A 308 -1.48 14.03 28.01
N ALA A 309 -0.37 13.59 27.42
CA ALA A 309 0.74 14.48 27.04
C ALA A 309 0.33 15.44 25.89
N TYR A 310 -0.39 14.96 24.88
CA TYR A 310 -0.86 15.80 23.77
C TYR A 310 -1.88 16.85 24.25
N ASP A 311 -2.85 16.44 25.05
CA ASP A 311 -3.92 17.32 25.53
C ASP A 311 -3.40 18.39 26.51
N SER A 312 -2.29 18.10 27.21
CA SER A 312 -1.63 19.07 28.11
C SER A 312 -0.77 20.10 27.38
N ALA A 313 -0.53 19.91 26.06
CA ALA A 313 0.28 20.82 25.28
C ALA A 313 -0.41 22.19 25.10
N PRO A 314 0.33 23.30 25.21
CA PRO A 314 -0.17 24.62 24.88
C PRO A 314 -0.72 24.66 23.45
N SER A 315 -1.77 25.44 23.20
CA SER A 315 -2.46 25.48 21.90
C SER A 315 -1.53 25.78 20.72
N PHE A 316 -0.52 26.61 20.92
CA PHE A 316 0.46 26.90 19.86
C PHE A 316 1.37 25.71 19.55
N ILE A 317 1.66 24.82 20.51
CA ILE A 317 2.39 23.57 20.30
C ILE A 317 1.50 22.56 19.57
N GLN A 318 0.22 22.45 19.93
CA GLN A 318 -0.72 21.53 19.27
C GLN A 318 -0.87 21.82 17.76
N LEU A 319 -0.70 23.07 17.35
CA LEU A 319 -0.76 23.47 15.94
C LEU A 319 0.46 23.07 15.12
N LEU A 320 1.58 22.72 15.77
CA LEU A 320 2.83 22.39 15.06
C LEU A 320 2.71 21.10 14.26
N PRO A 321 3.38 21.00 13.09
CA PRO A 321 3.31 19.81 12.25
C PRO A 321 3.94 18.59 12.92
N ALA A 322 3.56 17.40 12.50
CA ALA A 322 4.16 16.16 12.99
C ALA A 322 5.59 15.96 12.46
N THR A 323 5.84 16.40 11.22
CA THR A 323 7.16 16.30 10.57
C THR A 323 7.89 17.64 10.60
N ALA A 324 9.19 17.59 10.85
CA ALA A 324 10.01 18.77 11.10
C ALA A 324 10.33 19.58 9.85
N ASP A 325 9.45 20.49 9.47
CA ASP A 325 9.84 21.64 8.66
C ASP A 325 9.83 22.89 9.56
N ASN A 326 11.04 23.38 9.91
CA ASN A 326 11.19 24.58 10.71
C ASN A 326 10.49 25.79 10.08
N THR A 327 10.49 25.90 8.75
CA THR A 327 9.85 27.00 8.01
C THR A 327 8.35 27.01 8.23
N GLU A 328 7.72 25.84 8.18
CA GLU A 328 6.29 25.67 8.46
C GLU A 328 5.97 26.01 9.92
N ALA A 329 6.76 25.49 10.86
CA ALA A 329 6.62 25.79 12.28
C ALA A 329 6.70 27.31 12.57
N VAL A 330 7.68 28.00 11.98
CA VAL A 330 7.81 29.46 12.08
C VAL A 330 6.56 30.17 11.55
N SER A 331 6.04 29.73 10.40
CA SER A 331 4.83 30.31 9.80
C SER A 331 3.60 30.13 10.71
N ILE A 332 3.41 28.94 11.26
CA ILE A 332 2.33 28.64 12.18
C ILE A 332 2.42 29.50 13.45
N LEU A 333 3.60 29.58 14.07
CA LEU A 333 3.82 30.41 15.26
C LEU A 333 3.57 31.88 14.99
N LYS A 334 4.04 32.43 13.88
CA LYS A 334 3.76 33.83 13.46
C LYS A 334 2.26 34.09 13.35
N ASN A 335 1.54 33.18 12.69
CA ASN A 335 0.10 33.32 12.50
C ASN A 335 -0.64 33.22 13.85
N HIS A 336 -0.25 32.27 14.69
CA HIS A 336 -0.84 32.10 16.02
C HIS A 336 -0.64 33.37 16.88
N LEU A 337 0.57 33.91 16.94
CA LEU A 337 0.87 35.11 17.72
C LEU A 337 0.15 36.35 17.16
N THR A 338 -0.04 36.43 15.84
CA THR A 338 -0.77 37.54 15.21
C THR A 338 -2.27 37.53 15.53
N GLN A 339 -2.87 36.34 15.65
CA GLN A 339 -4.32 36.19 15.80
C GLN A 339 -4.77 36.00 17.24
N ASN A 340 -3.84 35.83 18.18
CA ASN A 340 -4.17 35.49 19.56
C ASN A 340 -4.25 36.74 20.46
N SER A 341 -5.43 37.03 20.95
CA SER A 341 -5.69 38.16 21.81
C SER A 341 -4.97 38.13 23.18
N LYS A 342 -4.35 37.01 23.56
CA LYS A 342 -3.54 36.89 24.77
C LYS A 342 -2.15 37.52 24.64
N TYR A 343 -1.73 37.82 23.43
CA TYR A 343 -0.39 38.36 23.12
C TYR A 343 -0.50 39.63 22.26
N PRO A 344 -1.23 40.68 22.71
CA PRO A 344 -1.50 41.86 21.87
C PRO A 344 -0.23 42.63 21.52
N ALA A 345 0.76 42.76 22.41
CA ALA A 345 2.01 43.44 22.13
C ALA A 345 2.86 42.64 21.08
N LEU A 346 2.91 41.30 21.19
CA LEU A 346 3.55 40.47 20.19
C LEU A 346 2.79 40.53 18.86
N ALA A 347 1.47 40.64 18.86
CA ALA A 347 0.67 40.75 17.64
C ALA A 347 0.99 42.05 16.87
N GLU A 348 1.13 43.18 17.57
CA GLU A 348 1.40 44.48 16.99
C GLU A 348 2.88 44.68 16.60
N GLU A 349 3.82 44.23 17.41
CA GLU A 349 5.26 44.40 17.22
C GLU A 349 5.86 43.35 16.27
N LYS A 350 5.65 43.54 14.99
CA LYS A 350 5.98 42.60 13.91
C LYS A 350 7.43 42.08 13.95
N ASN A 351 8.41 42.92 14.19
CA ASN A 351 9.82 42.52 14.15
C ASN A 351 10.16 41.62 15.33
N PHE A 352 9.68 41.97 16.53
CA PHE A 352 9.90 41.18 17.73
C PHE A 352 9.12 39.86 17.68
N ARG A 353 7.86 39.89 17.22
CA ARG A 353 7.07 38.68 16.95
C ARG A 353 7.78 37.72 16.01
N ASN A 354 8.30 38.22 14.89
CA ASN A 354 9.00 37.38 13.90
C ASN A 354 10.25 36.75 14.50
N TRP A 355 11.00 37.52 15.30
CA TRP A 355 12.16 37.00 16.00
C TRP A 355 11.75 35.94 17.02
N MET A 356 10.72 36.20 17.83
CA MET A 356 10.25 35.24 18.86
C MET A 356 9.76 33.94 18.23
N ALA A 357 8.96 34.02 17.16
CA ALA A 357 8.47 32.84 16.43
C ALA A 357 9.62 32.02 15.82
N GLN A 358 10.59 32.69 15.18
CA GLN A 358 11.77 32.01 14.64
C GLN A 358 12.57 31.35 15.76
N ARG A 359 12.83 32.08 16.85
CA ARG A 359 13.66 31.58 17.94
C ARG A 359 13.00 30.41 18.69
N LEU A 360 11.69 30.48 18.88
CA LEU A 360 10.93 29.37 19.49
C LEU A 360 10.90 28.14 18.58
N ALA A 361 10.73 28.34 17.27
CA ALA A 361 10.82 27.25 16.30
C ALA A 361 12.23 26.64 16.29
N ASP A 362 13.28 27.46 16.30
CA ASP A 362 14.67 26.97 16.35
C ASP A 362 14.91 26.17 17.64
N TYR A 363 14.41 26.63 18.77
CA TYR A 363 14.53 25.94 20.04
C TYR A 363 13.85 24.56 20.06
N LEU A 364 12.68 24.46 19.45
CA LEU A 364 11.92 23.21 19.41
C LEU A 364 12.38 22.26 18.29
N TRP A 365 12.87 22.78 17.16
CA TRP A 365 13.11 22.01 15.93
C TRP A 365 14.57 21.74 15.59
N HIS A 366 15.51 22.46 16.17
CA HIS A 366 16.89 22.37 15.73
C HIS A 366 17.65 21.20 16.35
N GLU A 367 17.24 20.76 17.51
CA GLU A 367 17.68 19.50 18.08
C GLU A 367 16.51 18.54 17.94
N ARG A 368 16.71 17.47 17.24
CA ARG A 368 15.66 16.55 16.77
C ARG A 368 14.81 15.92 17.87
N GLU A 369 15.20 16.08 19.12
CA GLU A 369 14.58 15.44 20.29
C GLU A 369 13.12 15.85 20.50
N PHE A 370 12.81 17.14 20.34
CA PHE A 370 11.42 17.58 20.42
C PHE A 370 10.62 17.09 19.21
N THR A 371 11.19 17.18 18.01
CA THR A 371 10.53 16.71 16.79
C THR A 371 10.28 15.21 16.82
N ASN A 372 11.24 14.42 17.26
CA ASN A 372 11.08 12.98 17.44
C ASN A 372 9.94 12.68 18.44
N PHE A 373 9.95 13.34 19.57
CA PHE A 373 8.88 13.18 20.56
C PHE A 373 7.52 13.61 20.01
N TRP A 374 7.46 14.76 19.35
CA TRP A 374 6.21 15.31 18.83
C TRP A 374 5.64 14.49 17.67
N GLU A 375 6.50 13.99 16.79
CA GLU A 375 6.13 13.06 15.72
C GLU A 375 5.54 11.78 16.30
N ASP A 376 6.24 11.16 17.25
CA ASP A 376 5.81 9.93 17.91
C ASP A 376 4.52 10.14 18.71
N LEU A 377 4.38 11.29 19.35
CA LEU A 377 3.19 11.65 20.13
C LEU A 377 1.96 11.81 19.22
N LYS A 378 2.08 12.59 18.14
CA LYS A 378 1.01 12.78 17.17
C LYS A 378 0.65 11.49 16.46
N PHE A 379 1.66 10.69 16.11
CA PHE A 379 1.45 9.36 15.56
C PHE A 379 0.58 8.53 16.52
N THR A 380 1.00 8.41 17.78
CA THR A 380 0.31 7.56 18.77
C THR A 380 -1.12 8.05 19.04
N THR A 381 -1.32 9.35 19.22
CA THR A 381 -2.65 9.94 19.52
C THR A 381 -3.61 9.85 18.34
N GLY A 382 -3.11 9.78 17.11
CA GLY A 382 -3.92 9.54 15.91
C GLY A 382 -4.42 8.10 15.76
N HIS A 383 -4.00 7.17 16.64
CA HIS A 383 -4.15 5.73 16.40
C HIS A 383 -4.78 4.95 17.57
N GLU A 384 -5.85 5.47 18.18
CA GLU A 384 -6.67 4.76 19.19
C GLU A 384 -7.00 3.32 18.79
N LEU A 385 -7.20 3.11 17.48
CA LEU A 385 -7.57 1.81 16.93
C LEU A 385 -6.50 0.73 17.17
N VAL A 386 -5.22 1.09 17.20
CA VAL A 386 -4.11 0.16 17.47
C VAL A 386 -4.21 -0.44 18.86
N GLU A 387 -4.43 0.39 19.87
CA GLU A 387 -4.60 -0.07 21.25
C GLU A 387 -5.86 -0.94 21.39
N THR A 388 -6.93 -0.55 20.71
CA THR A 388 -8.18 -1.33 20.69
C THR A 388 -7.96 -2.68 20.03
N TYR A 389 -7.30 -2.73 18.87
CA TYR A 389 -6.98 -3.98 18.16
C TYR A 389 -6.11 -4.90 19.05
N ARG A 390 -5.09 -4.35 19.69
CA ARG A 390 -4.22 -5.09 20.58
C ARG A 390 -4.97 -5.64 21.79
N SER A 391 -5.68 -4.79 22.53
CA SER A 391 -6.31 -5.15 23.81
C SER A 391 -7.55 -6.02 23.62
N LYS A 392 -8.33 -5.80 22.56
CA LYS A 392 -9.60 -6.50 22.34
C LYS A 392 -9.51 -7.66 21.37
N PHE A 393 -8.44 -7.81 20.60
CA PHE A 393 -8.24 -8.93 19.69
C PHE A 393 -6.95 -9.72 20.00
N LEU A 394 -5.76 -9.09 19.89
CA LEU A 394 -4.50 -9.82 20.01
C LEU A 394 -4.28 -10.44 21.40
N GLU A 395 -4.58 -9.71 22.48
CA GLU A 395 -4.45 -10.24 23.84
C GLU A 395 -5.43 -11.40 24.13
N PRO A 396 -6.74 -11.27 23.85
CA PRO A 396 -7.67 -12.40 24.00
C PRO A 396 -7.30 -13.59 23.13
N LEU A 397 -6.77 -13.35 21.92
CA LEU A 397 -6.27 -14.41 21.05
C LEU A 397 -5.07 -15.12 21.71
N ALA A 398 -4.08 -14.38 22.20
CA ALA A 398 -2.90 -14.93 22.86
C ALA A 398 -3.27 -15.69 24.16
N LYS A 399 -4.17 -15.14 24.98
CA LYS A 399 -4.69 -15.79 26.20
C LYS A 399 -5.50 -17.05 25.92
N GLY A 400 -6.02 -17.19 24.71
CA GLY A 400 -6.84 -18.35 24.32
C GLY A 400 -8.33 -18.16 24.62
N ASP A 401 -8.80 -16.95 24.85
CA ASP A 401 -10.22 -16.62 24.98
C ASP A 401 -10.93 -16.74 23.63
N ILE A 402 -10.25 -16.31 22.56
CA ILE A 402 -10.71 -16.54 21.18
C ILE A 402 -10.39 -17.99 20.79
N LYS A 403 -11.43 -18.80 20.62
CA LYS A 403 -11.33 -20.21 20.22
C LYS A 403 -11.51 -20.42 18.72
N LYS A 404 -12.29 -19.55 18.08
CA LYS A 404 -12.66 -19.59 16.67
C LYS A 404 -12.76 -18.15 16.15
N LEU A 405 -12.46 -17.93 14.87
CA LEU A 405 -12.41 -16.61 14.26
C LEU A 405 -13.30 -16.55 13.02
N ILE A 406 -14.09 -15.49 12.91
CA ILE A 406 -14.67 -15.02 11.66
C ILE A 406 -13.83 -13.81 11.23
N LEU A 407 -13.12 -13.92 10.11
CA LEU A 407 -12.34 -12.83 9.52
C LEU A 407 -13.09 -12.30 8.30
N ASP A 408 -13.62 -11.10 8.38
CA ASP A 408 -14.39 -10.48 7.31
C ASP A 408 -13.53 -9.50 6.52
N VAL A 409 -13.18 -9.88 5.30
CA VAL A 409 -12.44 -9.07 4.34
C VAL A 409 -13.28 -8.76 3.10
N ARG A 410 -14.61 -8.84 3.20
CA ARG A 410 -15.50 -8.39 2.14
C ARG A 410 -15.34 -6.89 1.93
N SER A 411 -15.37 -6.49 0.66
CA SER A 411 -15.15 -5.10 0.24
C SER A 411 -13.82 -4.49 0.72
N ASN A 412 -12.85 -5.34 1.07
CA ASN A 412 -11.52 -4.93 1.46
C ASN A 412 -10.58 -5.01 0.25
N GLY A 413 -10.23 -3.87 -0.32
CA GLY A 413 -9.38 -3.75 -1.51
C GLY A 413 -7.89 -4.06 -1.29
N GLY A 414 -7.48 -4.48 -0.09
CA GLY A 414 -6.08 -4.72 0.23
C GLY A 414 -5.41 -3.51 0.89
N GLY A 415 -4.11 -3.32 0.67
CA GLY A 415 -3.31 -2.24 1.26
C GLY A 415 -1.88 -2.65 1.54
N ALA A 416 -1.33 -2.25 2.69
CA ALA A 416 0.07 -2.46 3.04
C ALA A 416 0.40 -3.94 3.30
N VAL A 417 1.50 -4.42 2.72
CA VAL A 417 1.99 -5.80 2.91
C VAL A 417 2.28 -6.10 4.38
N ALA A 418 2.80 -5.12 5.11
CA ALA A 418 3.13 -5.27 6.53
C ALA A 418 1.91 -5.62 7.40
N ASP A 419 0.71 -5.16 7.01
CA ASP A 419 -0.54 -5.42 7.75
C ASP A 419 -0.92 -6.89 7.81
N THR A 420 -0.57 -7.67 6.80
CA THR A 420 -0.76 -9.12 6.82
C THR A 420 -0.15 -9.74 8.08
N ARG A 421 0.98 -9.23 8.55
CA ARG A 421 1.70 -9.74 9.71
C ARG A 421 0.91 -9.60 11.01
N LEU A 422 0.01 -8.63 11.10
CA LEU A 422 -0.85 -8.44 12.28
C LEU A 422 -1.77 -9.64 12.54
N LEU A 423 -2.11 -10.37 11.48
CA LEU A 423 -2.88 -11.60 11.56
C LEU A 423 -1.98 -12.83 11.48
N THR A 424 -1.12 -12.88 10.47
CA THR A 424 -0.35 -14.08 10.15
C THR A 424 0.72 -14.39 11.20
N ASP A 425 1.34 -13.40 11.82
CA ASP A 425 2.33 -13.61 12.89
C ASP A 425 1.74 -14.34 14.10
N PHE A 426 0.43 -14.21 14.33
CA PHE A 426 -0.28 -14.87 15.43
C PHE A 426 -0.98 -16.17 15.02
N LEU A 427 -1.58 -16.22 13.84
CA LEU A 427 -2.44 -17.32 13.39
C LEU A 427 -1.69 -18.40 12.62
N VAL A 428 -0.49 -18.14 12.10
CA VAL A 428 0.33 -19.13 11.41
C VAL A 428 0.99 -20.07 12.42
N THR A 429 0.67 -21.36 12.34
CA THR A 429 1.15 -22.40 13.25
C THR A 429 2.14 -23.36 12.62
N GLN A 430 2.21 -23.38 11.28
CA GLN A 430 3.16 -24.18 10.52
C GLN A 430 3.69 -23.41 9.31
N SER A 431 4.95 -23.65 8.96
CA SER A 431 5.51 -23.09 7.74
C SER A 431 4.93 -23.76 6.51
N ALA A 432 4.43 -22.96 5.56
CA ALA A 432 3.76 -23.48 4.37
C ALA A 432 4.08 -22.65 3.13
N VAL A 433 3.96 -23.26 1.95
CA VAL A 433 3.89 -22.54 0.67
C VAL A 433 2.45 -22.11 0.47
N TYR A 434 2.22 -20.81 0.29
CA TYR A 434 0.87 -20.28 0.07
C TYR A 434 0.61 -19.83 -1.36
N ALA A 435 1.69 -19.53 -2.12
CA ALA A 435 1.62 -19.05 -3.50
C ALA A 435 2.92 -19.34 -4.23
N TYR A 436 2.90 -19.12 -5.54
CA TYR A 436 4.09 -19.04 -6.38
C TYR A 436 4.05 -17.72 -7.13
N VAL A 437 5.20 -17.05 -7.24
CA VAL A 437 5.33 -15.84 -8.05
C VAL A 437 6.40 -16.02 -9.10
N ARG A 438 6.23 -15.38 -10.24
CA ARG A 438 7.29 -15.18 -11.20
C ARG A 438 7.30 -13.74 -11.68
N LYS A 439 8.49 -13.21 -11.92
CA LYS A 439 8.70 -11.84 -12.38
C LYS A 439 9.06 -11.87 -13.85
N LYS A 440 8.54 -10.91 -14.61
CA LYS A 440 9.03 -10.62 -15.96
C LYS A 440 10.39 -9.94 -15.82
N GLU A 441 11.37 -10.40 -16.57
CA GLU A 441 12.70 -9.80 -16.61
C GLU A 441 12.68 -8.54 -17.48
N ASP A 442 13.36 -7.50 -17.01
CA ASP A 442 13.36 -6.21 -17.70
C ASP A 442 13.94 -6.31 -19.11
N ASN A 443 13.34 -5.56 -20.03
CA ASN A 443 13.77 -5.38 -21.42
C ASN A 443 13.74 -6.63 -22.31
N ASN A 444 13.16 -7.73 -21.83
CA ASN A 444 12.97 -8.91 -22.66
C ASN A 444 11.50 -9.37 -22.60
N PRO A 445 10.74 -9.27 -23.70
CA PRO A 445 9.31 -9.60 -23.71
C PRO A 445 9.01 -11.07 -23.39
N TYR A 446 9.97 -11.98 -23.56
CA TYR A 446 9.79 -13.42 -23.41
C TYR A 446 10.50 -14.00 -22.20
N SER A 447 11.25 -13.20 -21.46
CA SER A 447 12.03 -13.67 -20.32
C SER A 447 11.28 -13.48 -19.00
N TYR A 448 11.22 -14.57 -18.24
CA TYR A 448 10.61 -14.63 -16.91
C TYR A 448 11.51 -15.42 -15.98
N THR A 449 11.51 -15.02 -14.70
CA THR A 449 12.09 -15.87 -13.67
C THR A 449 11.34 -17.20 -13.59
N PRO A 450 11.92 -18.26 -13.04
CA PRO A 450 11.17 -19.44 -12.64
C PRO A 450 10.04 -19.08 -11.67
N TRP A 451 9.04 -19.95 -11.52
CA TRP A 451 8.04 -19.83 -10.47
C TRP A 451 8.69 -20.04 -9.10
N ILE A 452 8.71 -19.00 -8.29
CA ILE A 452 9.36 -18.97 -6.98
C ILE A 452 8.31 -19.19 -5.89
N PRO A 453 8.42 -20.26 -5.08
CA PRO A 453 7.47 -20.51 -4.01
C PRO A 453 7.54 -19.40 -2.96
N GLN A 454 6.39 -18.85 -2.63
CA GLN A 454 6.20 -17.92 -1.53
C GLN A 454 5.85 -18.70 -0.28
N ARG A 455 6.65 -18.51 0.76
CA ARG A 455 6.51 -19.26 2.03
C ARG A 455 6.17 -18.33 3.16
N ILE A 456 5.26 -18.76 4.02
CA ILE A 456 5.06 -18.17 5.33
C ILE A 456 5.77 -19.02 6.37
N ALA A 457 6.39 -18.38 7.34
CA ALA A 457 7.06 -19.05 8.47
C ALA A 457 6.35 -18.73 9.78
N VAL A 458 6.45 -19.64 10.71
CA VAL A 458 5.96 -19.44 12.09
C VAL A 458 6.84 -18.40 12.78
N THR A 459 6.22 -17.42 13.43
CA THR A 459 6.92 -16.39 14.20
C THR A 459 6.92 -16.73 15.71
N GLY A 460 7.69 -15.97 16.48
CA GLY A 460 7.68 -16.04 17.95
C GLY A 460 6.33 -15.63 18.57
N SER A 461 5.55 -14.81 17.85
CA SER A 461 4.22 -14.33 18.27
C SER A 461 3.10 -15.32 18.03
N SER A 462 3.36 -16.43 17.32
CA SER A 462 2.35 -17.45 17.03
C SER A 462 1.68 -17.99 18.32
N VAL A 463 0.37 -18.08 18.29
CA VAL A 463 -0.40 -18.69 19.40
C VAL A 463 -0.19 -20.20 19.54
N LYS A 464 0.56 -20.81 18.62
CA LYS A 464 0.98 -22.23 18.62
C LYS A 464 -0.18 -23.22 18.79
N ARG A 465 -1.37 -22.82 18.38
CA ARG A 465 -2.57 -23.65 18.31
C ARG A 465 -3.38 -23.29 17.08
N GLU A 466 -3.99 -24.26 16.46
CA GLU A 466 -4.92 -24.02 15.37
C GLU A 466 -6.16 -23.27 15.87
N ILE A 467 -6.51 -22.21 15.16
CA ILE A 467 -7.74 -21.45 15.40
C ILE A 467 -8.66 -21.71 14.20
N PRO A 468 -9.75 -22.47 14.38
CA PRO A 468 -10.76 -22.62 13.34
C PRO A 468 -11.21 -21.24 12.85
N THR A 469 -10.99 -20.98 11.57
CA THR A 469 -11.18 -19.64 11.00
C THR A 469 -12.08 -19.72 9.77
N ALA A 470 -13.13 -18.91 9.74
CA ALA A 470 -13.96 -18.65 8.57
C ALA A 470 -13.61 -17.28 8.00
N ILE A 471 -13.10 -17.24 6.78
CA ILE A 471 -12.77 -15.99 6.07
C ILE A 471 -13.91 -15.65 5.12
N LEU A 472 -14.51 -14.48 5.27
CA LEU A 472 -15.59 -14.00 4.41
C LEU A 472 -14.99 -13.19 3.27
N LEU A 473 -15.33 -13.58 2.04
CA LEU A 473 -14.83 -12.99 0.78
C LEU A 473 -15.99 -12.51 -0.10
N ASP A 474 -15.74 -11.45 -0.84
CA ASP A 474 -16.56 -11.04 -1.97
C ASP A 474 -15.68 -10.65 -3.17
N ASN A 475 -16.30 -10.26 -4.28
CA ASN A 475 -15.57 -9.87 -5.48
C ASN A 475 -14.87 -8.49 -5.39
N HIS A 476 -14.94 -7.83 -4.24
CA HIS A 476 -14.17 -6.64 -3.89
C HIS A 476 -13.02 -6.95 -2.92
N SER A 477 -12.93 -8.18 -2.41
CA SER A 477 -11.77 -8.64 -1.64
C SER A 477 -10.58 -8.77 -2.58
N ALA A 478 -9.59 -7.86 -2.49
CA ALA A 478 -8.52 -7.72 -3.47
C ALA A 478 -7.13 -7.68 -2.81
N SER A 479 -6.09 -7.97 -3.59
CA SER A 479 -4.69 -7.71 -3.22
C SER A 479 -4.32 -8.36 -1.87
N MET A 480 -3.99 -7.57 -0.83
CA MET A 480 -3.59 -8.11 0.48
C MET A 480 -4.70 -8.89 1.20
N SER A 481 -5.99 -8.64 0.90
CA SER A 481 -7.09 -9.49 1.37
C SER A 481 -6.96 -10.91 0.81
N GLU A 482 -6.62 -11.03 -0.46
CA GLU A 482 -6.43 -12.31 -1.14
C GLU A 482 -5.17 -13.02 -0.65
N ILE A 483 -4.04 -12.31 -0.58
CA ILE A 483 -2.78 -12.87 -0.08
C ILE A 483 -2.91 -13.36 1.36
N THR A 484 -3.54 -12.57 2.24
CA THR A 484 -3.80 -12.99 3.63
C THR A 484 -4.68 -14.24 3.68
N SER A 485 -5.70 -14.29 2.83
CA SER A 485 -6.57 -15.47 2.72
C SER A 485 -5.82 -16.71 2.26
N LEU A 486 -4.93 -16.60 1.28
CA LEU A 486 -4.06 -17.71 0.83
C LEU A 486 -3.11 -18.17 1.92
N ILE A 487 -2.48 -17.22 2.63
CA ILE A 487 -1.58 -17.55 3.75
C ILE A 487 -2.33 -18.32 4.84
N LEU A 488 -3.48 -17.83 5.28
CA LEU A 488 -4.24 -18.49 6.32
C LEU A 488 -4.81 -19.82 5.83
N LYS A 489 -5.29 -19.90 4.59
CA LYS A 489 -5.76 -21.15 3.97
C LYS A 489 -4.66 -22.22 3.89
N SER A 490 -3.41 -21.84 3.69
CA SER A 490 -2.27 -22.76 3.67
C SER A 490 -2.02 -23.47 5.02
N GLN A 491 -2.64 -22.97 6.10
CA GLN A 491 -2.53 -23.57 7.43
C GLN A 491 -3.34 -24.87 7.59
N GLY A 492 -4.27 -25.15 6.69
CA GLY A 492 -4.98 -26.42 6.67
C GLY A 492 -6.51 -26.32 6.67
N ASN A 493 -7.14 -27.46 6.94
CA ASN A 493 -8.60 -27.59 6.82
C ASN A 493 -9.42 -26.85 7.89
N HIS A 494 -8.79 -26.39 8.95
CA HIS A 494 -9.43 -25.56 9.96
C HIS A 494 -9.70 -24.12 9.48
N VAL A 495 -9.14 -23.71 8.33
CA VAL A 495 -9.43 -22.44 7.68
C VAL A 495 -10.37 -22.67 6.49
N LYS A 496 -11.52 -22.00 6.49
CA LYS A 496 -12.54 -22.07 5.44
C LYS A 496 -12.79 -20.71 4.83
N LEU A 497 -12.88 -20.67 3.53
CA LEU A 497 -13.24 -19.50 2.75
C LEU A 497 -14.73 -19.57 2.40
N ILE A 498 -15.45 -18.48 2.62
CA ILE A 498 -16.92 -18.43 2.48
C ILE A 498 -17.31 -17.16 1.74
N GLY A 499 -18.21 -17.27 0.78
CA GLY A 499 -18.79 -16.11 0.09
C GLY A 499 -18.68 -16.19 -1.41
N ARG A 500 -18.13 -15.16 -2.03
CA ARG A 500 -17.94 -15.05 -3.48
C ARG A 500 -16.48 -15.25 -3.85
N ASN A 501 -16.20 -15.50 -5.14
CA ASN A 501 -14.84 -15.39 -5.64
C ASN A 501 -14.29 -14.01 -5.28
N SER A 502 -13.04 -13.95 -4.88
CA SER A 502 -12.36 -12.68 -4.64
C SER A 502 -12.13 -11.91 -5.95
N CYS A 503 -11.59 -10.72 -5.87
CA CYS A 503 -11.39 -9.82 -6.99
C CYS A 503 -10.50 -10.41 -8.10
N GLY A 504 -9.47 -11.17 -7.73
CA GLY A 504 -8.45 -11.59 -8.68
C GLY A 504 -7.46 -10.48 -9.02
N ALA A 505 -7.18 -9.60 -8.10
CA ALA A 505 -6.15 -8.58 -8.21
C ALA A 505 -4.90 -9.05 -7.46
N GLN A 506 -4.20 -10.02 -8.02
CA GLN A 506 -3.09 -10.72 -7.37
C GLN A 506 -1.73 -10.30 -7.92
N SER A 507 -1.70 -9.68 -9.09
CA SER A 507 -0.48 -9.17 -9.69
C SER A 507 -0.04 -7.94 -8.91
N MET A 508 1.12 -8.02 -8.29
CA MET A 508 1.47 -7.11 -7.23
C MET A 508 2.13 -5.83 -7.72
N LEU A 509 1.73 -4.73 -7.12
CA LEU A 509 2.21 -3.38 -7.34
C LEU A 509 2.98 -2.91 -6.12
N MET A 510 4.28 -2.96 -6.14
CA MET A 510 5.03 -2.17 -5.17
C MET A 510 6.27 -1.57 -5.80
N ASP A 511 6.49 -0.31 -5.49
CA ASP A 511 7.74 0.38 -5.68
C ASP A 511 8.78 -0.35 -4.85
N ASN A 512 9.81 -0.88 -5.49
CA ASN A 512 11.00 -1.39 -4.86
C ASN A 512 11.16 -2.89 -4.66
N SER A 513 12.41 -3.17 -4.59
CA SER A 513 13.14 -4.37 -4.25
C SER A 513 12.64 -5.20 -3.05
N ALA A 514 11.77 -4.68 -2.21
CA ALA A 514 11.30 -5.37 -1.01
C ALA A 514 10.02 -6.19 -1.24
N SER A 515 9.38 -6.03 -2.38
CA SER A 515 8.14 -6.73 -2.69
C SER A 515 7.97 -6.84 -4.19
N ASN A 516 7.50 -7.79 -4.64
CA ASN A 516 6.87 -8.37 -5.81
C ASN A 516 6.98 -7.66 -7.16
N GLY A 517 7.60 -6.48 -7.27
CA GLY A 517 7.89 -5.82 -8.51
C GLY A 517 6.68 -5.35 -9.32
N GLY A 518 6.08 -4.27 -8.92
CA GLY A 518 5.32 -3.39 -9.80
C GLY A 518 6.23 -2.33 -10.38
N TRP A 519 5.76 -1.61 -11.39
CA TRP A 519 6.42 -0.44 -11.92
C TRP A 519 5.47 0.74 -11.98
N LYS A 520 5.94 1.86 -11.44
CA LYS A 520 5.20 3.11 -11.37
C LYS A 520 6.09 4.23 -11.86
N GLY A 521 5.71 4.92 -12.94
CA GLY A 521 6.51 6.03 -13.44
C GLY A 521 6.13 6.54 -14.81
N ASN A 522 6.74 7.67 -15.15
CA ASN A 522 6.68 8.25 -16.47
C ASN A 522 7.74 7.59 -17.37
N VAL A 523 7.34 7.19 -18.57
CA VAL A 523 8.25 6.86 -19.66
C VAL A 523 8.63 8.12 -20.43
N THR A 524 7.63 8.96 -20.66
CA THR A 524 7.74 10.30 -21.23
C THR A 524 6.73 11.20 -20.52
N SER A 525 6.71 12.50 -20.78
CA SER A 525 5.67 13.40 -20.24
C SER A 525 4.25 13.04 -20.74
N TYR A 526 4.15 12.23 -21.81
CA TYR A 526 2.89 11.78 -22.40
C TYR A 526 2.39 10.45 -21.87
N LEU A 527 3.27 9.62 -21.26
CA LEU A 527 2.96 8.25 -20.85
C LEU A 527 3.41 7.98 -19.41
N TYR A 528 2.45 7.73 -18.55
CA TYR A 528 2.66 7.26 -17.18
C TYR A 528 2.01 5.89 -17.01
N PHE A 529 2.74 4.95 -16.44
CA PHE A 529 2.24 3.60 -16.16
C PHE A 529 2.17 3.35 -14.65
N TYR A 530 1.18 2.57 -14.26
CA TYR A 530 1.06 1.90 -12.97
C TYR A 530 0.74 0.44 -13.28
N MET A 531 1.73 -0.43 -13.16
CA MET A 531 1.73 -1.72 -13.84
C MET A 531 2.38 -2.80 -12.99
N PRO A 532 1.72 -3.96 -12.76
CA PRO A 532 2.38 -5.11 -12.17
C PRO A 532 3.40 -5.73 -13.13
N THR A 533 4.46 -6.28 -12.55
CA THR A 533 5.51 -7.00 -13.28
C THR A 533 5.70 -8.43 -12.77
N CYS A 534 4.91 -8.81 -11.76
CA CYS A 534 4.88 -10.16 -11.18
C CYS A 534 3.51 -10.81 -11.33
N MET A 535 3.51 -12.08 -11.71
CA MET A 535 2.33 -12.95 -11.71
C MET A 535 2.27 -13.78 -10.43
N THR A 536 1.06 -14.11 -10.01
CA THR A 536 0.83 -14.95 -8.82
C THR A 536 -0.01 -16.18 -9.17
N LYS A 537 0.42 -17.34 -8.71
CA LYS A 537 -0.36 -18.59 -8.67
C LYS A 537 -0.61 -18.99 -7.23
N ASP A 538 -1.75 -19.64 -6.98
CA ASP A 538 -1.98 -20.27 -5.67
C ASP A 538 -1.06 -21.50 -5.45
N ALA A 539 -1.15 -22.10 -4.27
CA ALA A 539 -0.37 -23.30 -3.94
C ALA A 539 -0.69 -24.51 -4.83
N GLN A 540 -1.82 -24.51 -5.54
CA GLN A 540 -2.23 -25.53 -6.49
C GLN A 540 -1.78 -25.22 -7.92
N GLY A 541 -1.10 -24.11 -8.14
CA GLY A 541 -0.57 -23.68 -9.45
C GLY A 541 -1.59 -23.00 -10.36
N ARG A 542 -2.75 -22.57 -9.84
CA ARG A 542 -3.77 -21.84 -10.61
C ARG A 542 -3.44 -20.36 -10.65
N LEU A 543 -3.51 -19.75 -11.82
CA LEU A 543 -3.44 -18.30 -11.97
C LEU A 543 -4.68 -17.66 -11.33
N LEU A 544 -4.47 -16.59 -10.60
CA LEU A 544 -5.52 -15.91 -9.85
C LEU A 544 -5.89 -14.55 -10.43
N GLU A 545 -5.00 -13.93 -11.24
CA GLU A 545 -5.29 -12.64 -11.85
C GLU A 545 -6.54 -12.72 -12.73
N GLY A 546 -7.49 -11.83 -12.48
CA GLY A 546 -8.78 -11.80 -13.16
C GLY A 546 -9.77 -12.91 -12.81
N VAL A 547 -9.37 -13.90 -12.00
CA VAL A 547 -10.21 -15.05 -11.62
C VAL A 547 -10.60 -15.02 -10.14
N GLY A 548 -9.66 -14.62 -9.29
CA GLY A 548 -9.82 -14.61 -7.84
C GLY A 548 -9.71 -15.98 -7.17
N ILE A 549 -9.78 -15.94 -5.85
CA ILE A 549 -9.79 -17.13 -5.01
C ILE A 549 -11.22 -17.67 -4.95
N THR A 550 -11.41 -18.92 -5.33
CA THR A 550 -12.70 -19.60 -5.18
C THR A 550 -12.87 -20.04 -3.73
N PRO A 551 -13.95 -19.64 -3.04
CA PRO A 551 -14.21 -20.06 -1.66
C PRO A 551 -14.55 -21.54 -1.54
N ASP A 552 -14.34 -22.12 -0.35
CA ASP A 552 -14.78 -23.49 -0.03
C ASP A 552 -16.33 -23.60 -0.03
N TYR A 553 -16.99 -22.51 0.34
CA TYR A 553 -18.46 -22.40 0.35
C TYR A 553 -18.86 -21.21 -0.50
N LEU A 554 -19.08 -21.46 -1.78
CA LEU A 554 -19.56 -20.46 -2.72
C LEU A 554 -21.05 -20.16 -2.42
N LEU A 555 -21.34 -18.88 -2.24
CA LEU A 555 -22.69 -18.39 -2.00
C LEU A 555 -23.18 -17.59 -3.21
N ASP A 556 -24.51 -17.47 -3.36
CA ASP A 556 -25.07 -16.58 -4.36
C ASP A 556 -24.76 -15.10 -4.02
N PRO A 557 -24.61 -14.21 -5.02
CA PRO A 557 -24.41 -12.80 -4.78
C PRO A 557 -25.62 -12.22 -4.01
N MET A 558 -25.35 -11.26 -3.13
CA MET A 558 -26.40 -10.51 -2.46
C MET A 558 -27.01 -9.51 -3.44
N THR A 559 -28.31 -9.43 -3.45
CA THR A 559 -29.04 -8.40 -4.20
C THR A 559 -28.94 -7.06 -3.48
N GLU A 560 -29.12 -5.95 -4.22
CA GLU A 560 -29.17 -4.61 -3.62
C GLU A 560 -30.22 -4.49 -2.50
N ASN A 561 -31.35 -5.17 -2.63
CA ASN A 561 -32.41 -5.16 -1.61
C ASN A 561 -31.98 -5.90 -0.33
N GLU A 562 -31.25 -7.00 -0.44
CA GLU A 562 -30.69 -7.72 0.71
C GLU A 562 -29.64 -6.86 1.41
N ILE A 563 -28.73 -6.25 0.65
CA ILE A 563 -27.71 -5.33 1.16
C ILE A 563 -28.39 -4.15 1.88
N LYS A 564 -29.40 -3.54 1.25
CA LYS A 564 -30.17 -2.45 1.84
C LYS A 564 -30.90 -2.88 3.11
N GLY A 565 -31.45 -4.10 3.14
CA GLY A 565 -32.10 -4.63 4.33
C GLY A 565 -31.12 -4.78 5.50
N ILE A 566 -29.90 -5.27 5.24
CA ILE A 566 -28.82 -5.37 6.24
C ILE A 566 -28.38 -3.99 6.71
N TYR A 567 -28.15 -3.05 5.78
CA TYR A 567 -27.79 -1.67 6.09
C TYR A 567 -28.82 -0.98 6.99
N GLN A 568 -30.10 -1.19 6.73
CA GLN A 568 -31.20 -0.64 7.53
C GLN A 568 -31.47 -1.44 8.81
N ASN A 569 -30.73 -2.52 9.03
CA ASN A 569 -30.96 -3.47 10.11
C ASN A 569 -32.42 -3.94 10.19
N ALA A 570 -33.02 -4.20 9.02
CA ALA A 570 -34.43 -4.55 8.88
C ALA A 570 -34.72 -5.92 9.53
N ALA A 571 -35.91 -6.04 10.12
CA ALA A 571 -36.35 -7.32 10.68
C ALA A 571 -36.39 -8.38 9.58
N GLY A 572 -35.71 -9.51 9.81
CA GLY A 572 -35.61 -10.61 8.85
C GLY A 572 -34.48 -10.48 7.83
N ALA A 573 -33.72 -9.37 7.81
CA ALA A 573 -32.49 -9.30 7.03
C ALA A 573 -31.48 -10.36 7.51
N THR A 574 -30.79 -11.00 6.57
CA THR A 574 -29.83 -12.09 6.88
C THR A 574 -28.57 -11.93 6.07
N ASP A 575 -27.45 -11.82 6.76
CA ASP A 575 -26.13 -11.96 6.15
C ASP A 575 -25.79 -13.45 6.01
N ARG A 576 -25.98 -13.97 4.79
CA ARG A 576 -25.79 -15.41 4.49
C ARG A 576 -24.36 -15.88 4.74
N ALA A 577 -23.36 -15.01 4.48
CA ALA A 577 -21.96 -15.37 4.68
C ALA A 577 -21.62 -15.46 6.17
N PHE A 578 -22.11 -14.51 6.97
CA PHE A 578 -21.95 -14.53 8.41
C PHE A 578 -22.64 -15.76 9.05
N GLN A 579 -23.87 -16.06 8.62
CA GLN A 579 -24.61 -17.24 9.09
C GLN A 579 -23.88 -18.55 8.71
N LYS A 580 -23.37 -18.65 7.47
CA LYS A 580 -22.61 -19.81 7.02
C LYS A 580 -21.31 -19.97 7.82
N ALA A 581 -20.64 -18.87 8.17
CA ALA A 581 -19.46 -18.92 9.02
C ALA A 581 -19.77 -19.49 10.41
N LEU A 582 -20.88 -19.08 11.02
CA LEU A 582 -21.33 -19.64 12.30
C LEU A 582 -21.65 -21.13 12.21
N GLU A 583 -22.28 -21.57 11.11
CA GLU A 583 -22.55 -22.99 10.85
C GLU A 583 -21.24 -23.79 10.74
N VAL A 584 -20.29 -23.33 9.97
CA VAL A 584 -19.01 -24.00 9.71
C VAL A 584 -18.12 -24.03 10.96
N LEU A 585 -18.25 -23.04 11.84
CA LEU A 585 -17.47 -22.94 13.07
C LEU A 585 -18.17 -23.62 14.29
N ARG A 586 -19.35 -24.18 14.14
CA ARG A 586 -19.96 -24.99 15.19
C ARG A 586 -19.20 -26.29 15.40
#